data_a401529201eacb4fe311e0f2d3401718
#
_entry.id   a401529201eacb4fe311e0f2d3401718
#
_cell.length_a   1.000
_cell.length_b   1.000
_cell.length_c   1.000
_cell.angle_alpha   90.00
_cell.angle_beta   90.00
_cell.angle_gamma   90.00
#
_symmetry.space_group_name_H-M   'P 1'
#
loop_
_entity.id
_entity.type
_entity.pdbx_description
1 polymer ?
#
loop_
_entity_poly.entity_id
_entity_poly.type
_entity_poly.pdbx_seq_one_letter_code
_entity_poly.pdbx_strand_id
1 'polypeptide(L)'
;MSEKRFYVYIMTNRPRSHVLYTGVTGHLLRRVFEHKNRLVLGFTSRYNLTRLAYYESFTYPGDAIDREKEIKGWRRNKKIRLIESKNPHWYDLADRWADVYKPESGAAPRQIPPAAELRRSSG
;
A
#
# COMPACT_ATOMS: atom_id res chain seq x y z
N MET A 1 -20.51 6.86 -12.04
CA MET A 1 -19.59 5.87 -12.61
C MET A 1 -18.25 5.96 -11.91
N SER A 2 -17.77 4.88 -11.38
CA SER A 2 -16.50 4.92 -10.67
C SER A 2 -15.35 4.90 -11.64
N GLU A 3 -14.33 5.63 -11.29
CA GLU A 3 -13.14 5.76 -12.10
C GLU A 3 -12.13 4.71 -11.67
N LYS A 4 -11.60 3.98 -12.63
CA LYS A 4 -10.59 2.99 -12.32
C LYS A 4 -9.26 3.68 -12.05
N ARG A 5 -8.57 3.27 -11.01
CA ARG A 5 -7.28 3.81 -10.64
C ARG A 5 -6.25 2.69 -10.53
N PHE A 6 -5.00 3.09 -10.68
CA PHE A 6 -3.88 2.18 -10.53
C PHE A 6 -2.97 2.73 -9.45
N TYR A 7 -2.34 1.88 -8.69
CA TYR A 7 -1.60 2.29 -7.51
C TYR A 7 -0.22 1.70 -7.48
N VAL A 8 0.73 2.53 -7.05
CA VAL A 8 2.04 2.05 -6.61
C VAL A 8 2.02 2.11 -5.10
N TYR A 9 2.50 1.05 -4.45
CA TYR A 9 2.43 0.98 -2.99
C TYR A 9 3.70 0.36 -2.45
N ILE A 10 3.96 0.64 -1.16
CA ILE A 10 5.11 0.08 -0.47
C ILE A 10 4.61 -0.57 0.81
N MET A 11 4.93 -1.87 0.97
CA MET A 11 4.61 -2.62 2.17
C MET A 11 5.85 -2.82 3.01
N THR A 12 5.65 -2.92 4.33
CA THR A 12 6.73 -3.16 5.26
C THR A 12 6.22 -4.04 6.40
N ASN A 13 7.13 -4.49 7.27
CA ASN A 13 6.73 -5.31 8.40
C ASN A 13 6.66 -4.53 9.71
N ARG A 14 7.33 -3.39 9.81
CA ARG A 14 7.27 -2.55 11.01
C ARG A 14 7.80 -1.16 10.65
N PRO A 15 7.58 -0.17 11.52
CA PRO A 15 8.07 1.17 11.24
C PRO A 15 9.58 1.20 11.02
N ARG A 16 9.99 1.94 10.03
CA ARG A 16 11.39 2.16 9.68
C ARG A 16 12.19 0.88 9.47
N SER A 17 11.49 -0.15 9.01
CA SER A 17 12.13 -1.43 8.74
C SER A 17 13.06 -1.34 7.55
N HIS A 18 14.05 -2.23 7.51
CA HIS A 18 14.90 -2.39 6.34
C HIS A 18 14.18 -3.09 5.20
N VAL A 19 13.08 -3.77 5.50
CA VAL A 19 12.39 -4.59 4.51
C VAL A 19 11.26 -3.79 3.91
N LEU A 20 11.41 -3.45 2.63
CA LEU A 20 10.42 -2.68 1.88
C LEU A 20 10.09 -3.41 0.60
N TYR A 21 8.81 -3.51 0.29
CA TYR A 21 8.36 -4.12 -0.96
C TYR A 21 7.55 -3.11 -1.75
N THR A 22 7.93 -2.87 -2.99
CA THR A 22 7.22 -1.97 -3.88
C THR A 22 6.43 -2.77 -4.89
N GLY A 23 5.15 -2.45 -5.04
CA GLY A 23 4.28 -3.14 -5.98
C GLY A 23 3.39 -2.19 -6.73
N VAL A 24 2.72 -2.72 -7.75
CA VAL A 24 1.75 -1.97 -8.53
C VAL A 24 0.50 -2.81 -8.67
N THR A 25 -0.66 -2.17 -8.59
CA THR A 25 -1.93 -2.92 -8.67
C THR A 25 -3.04 -2.01 -9.16
N GLY A 26 -4.02 -2.60 -9.82
CA GLY A 26 -5.27 -1.93 -10.16
C GLY A 26 -6.33 -2.09 -9.09
N HIS A 27 -5.99 -2.74 -7.98
CA HIS A 27 -6.98 -3.06 -6.94
C HIS A 27 -6.31 -3.04 -5.58
N LEU A 28 -6.08 -1.85 -5.05
CA LEU A 28 -5.24 -1.70 -3.86
C LEU A 28 -5.85 -2.36 -2.63
N LEU A 29 -7.16 -2.18 -2.40
CA LEU A 29 -7.79 -2.79 -1.23
C LEU A 29 -7.62 -4.30 -1.20
N ARG A 30 -7.85 -4.94 -2.33
CA ARG A 30 -7.71 -6.39 -2.40
C ARG A 30 -6.26 -6.82 -2.23
N ARG A 31 -5.35 -6.12 -2.89
CA ARG A 31 -3.93 -6.50 -2.82
C ARG A 31 -3.39 -6.35 -1.40
N VAL A 32 -3.76 -5.29 -0.71
CA VAL A 32 -3.33 -5.10 0.68
C VAL A 32 -3.93 -6.18 1.58
N PHE A 33 -5.21 -6.53 1.35
CA PHE A 33 -5.83 -7.63 2.09
C PHE A 33 -5.02 -8.92 1.90
N GLU A 34 -4.62 -9.19 0.66
CA GLU A 34 -3.85 -10.40 0.37
C GLU A 34 -2.51 -10.39 1.07
N HIS A 35 -1.83 -9.23 1.11
CA HIS A 35 -0.57 -9.13 1.85
C HIS A 35 -0.78 -9.34 3.34
N LYS A 36 -1.80 -8.70 3.91
CA LYS A 36 -2.05 -8.81 5.35
C LYS A 36 -2.38 -10.23 5.77
N ASN A 37 -2.96 -11.01 4.87
CA ASN A 37 -3.34 -12.39 5.15
C ASN A 37 -2.35 -13.39 4.56
N ARG A 38 -1.21 -12.91 4.11
CA ARG A 38 -0.12 -13.74 3.59
C ARG A 38 -0.54 -14.63 2.43
N LEU A 39 -1.44 -14.11 1.61
CA LEU A 39 -1.92 -14.84 0.44
C LEU A 39 -1.04 -14.58 -0.78
N VAL A 40 -0.17 -13.59 -0.71
CA VAL A 40 0.81 -13.32 -1.76
C VAL A 40 2.06 -14.12 -1.42
N LEU A 41 2.37 -15.08 -2.26
CA LEU A 41 3.50 -15.98 -2.00
C LEU A 41 4.82 -15.27 -2.24
N GLY A 42 5.87 -15.78 -1.60
CA GLY A 42 7.22 -15.31 -1.84
C GLY A 42 7.68 -14.30 -0.84
N PHE A 43 8.30 -13.22 -1.34
CA PHE A 43 9.00 -12.26 -0.49
C PHE A 43 8.11 -11.66 0.60
N THR A 44 6.92 -11.19 0.22
CA THR A 44 6.07 -10.50 1.19
C THR A 44 5.56 -11.42 2.28
N SER A 45 5.25 -12.67 1.92
CA SER A 45 4.80 -13.66 2.89
C SER A 45 5.92 -14.04 3.84
N ARG A 46 7.12 -14.23 3.29
CA ARG A 46 8.27 -14.65 4.08
C ARG A 46 8.63 -13.63 5.15
N TYR A 47 8.52 -12.35 4.85
CA TYR A 47 8.97 -11.30 5.76
C TYR A 47 7.83 -10.61 6.49
N ASN A 48 6.61 -11.13 6.40
CA ASN A 48 5.44 -10.57 7.10
C ASN A 48 5.21 -9.11 6.74
N LEU A 49 5.19 -8.82 5.44
CA LEU A 49 4.98 -7.45 4.98
C LEU A 49 3.49 -7.15 4.98
N THR A 50 2.98 -6.82 6.15
CA THR A 50 1.55 -6.66 6.37
C THR A 50 1.12 -5.22 6.65
N ARG A 51 2.05 -4.28 6.62
CA ARG A 51 1.75 -2.87 6.87
C ARG A 51 1.91 -2.08 5.59
N LEU A 52 0.93 -1.22 5.30
CA LEU A 52 0.99 -0.35 4.12
C LEU A 52 1.63 0.97 4.54
N ALA A 53 2.85 1.21 4.06
CA ALA A 53 3.60 2.41 4.45
C ALA A 53 3.36 3.59 3.52
N TYR A 54 2.98 3.34 2.27
CA TYR A 54 2.90 4.40 1.28
C TYR A 54 2.11 3.94 0.06
N TYR A 55 1.41 4.86 -0.60
CA TYR A 55 0.84 4.57 -1.92
C TYR A 55 0.65 5.85 -2.70
N GLU A 56 0.62 5.71 -4.03
CA GLU A 56 0.31 6.78 -4.99
C GLU A 56 -0.73 6.24 -5.97
N SER A 57 -1.59 7.11 -6.45
CA SER A 57 -2.60 6.70 -7.42
C SER A 57 -2.34 7.34 -8.78
N PHE A 58 -2.74 6.61 -9.82
CA PHE A 58 -2.56 7.03 -11.20
C PHE A 58 -3.80 6.72 -12.00
N THR A 59 -4.06 7.56 -12.99
CA THR A 59 -5.18 7.34 -13.91
C THR A 59 -4.85 6.24 -14.93
N TYR A 60 -3.60 6.16 -15.36
CA TYR A 60 -3.20 5.23 -16.42
C TYR A 60 -2.26 4.16 -15.90
N PRO A 61 -2.47 2.91 -16.34
CA PRO A 61 -1.63 1.82 -15.85
C PRO A 61 -0.16 1.97 -16.22
N GLY A 62 0.12 2.53 -17.40
CA GLY A 62 1.51 2.71 -17.82
C GLY A 62 2.28 3.63 -16.90
N ASP A 63 1.63 4.69 -16.44
CA ASP A 63 2.28 5.62 -15.52
C ASP A 63 2.59 4.95 -14.19
N ALA A 64 1.67 4.13 -13.70
CA ALA A 64 1.88 3.41 -12.44
C ALA A 64 3.03 2.41 -12.58
N ILE A 65 3.06 1.68 -13.69
CA ILE A 65 4.12 0.70 -13.92
C ILE A 65 5.48 1.39 -14.01
N ASP A 66 5.55 2.51 -14.71
CA ASP A 66 6.80 3.25 -14.80
C ASP A 66 7.27 3.75 -13.44
N ARG A 67 6.33 4.23 -12.64
CA ARG A 67 6.67 4.72 -11.29
C ARG A 67 7.17 3.59 -10.40
N GLU A 68 6.52 2.45 -10.48
CA GLU A 68 6.93 1.28 -9.69
C GLU A 68 8.36 0.87 -10.04
N LYS A 69 8.68 0.85 -11.33
CA LYS A 69 10.04 0.52 -11.76
C LYS A 69 11.03 1.57 -11.28
N GLU A 70 10.65 2.83 -11.35
CA GLU A 70 11.51 3.91 -10.88
C GLU A 70 11.85 3.73 -9.41
N ILE A 71 10.83 3.55 -8.57
CA ILE A 71 11.03 3.42 -7.13
C ILE A 71 11.83 2.16 -6.79
N LYS A 72 11.56 1.07 -7.49
CA LYS A 72 12.32 -0.16 -7.26
C LYS A 72 13.81 0.02 -7.51
N GLY A 73 14.17 0.91 -8.42
CA GLY A 73 15.58 1.17 -8.71
C GLY A 73 16.27 2.09 -7.72
N TRP A 74 15.54 2.68 -6.79
CA TRP A 74 16.11 3.61 -5.82
C TRP A 74 16.83 2.88 -4.70
N ARG A 75 17.79 3.57 -4.09
CA ARG A 75 18.38 3.10 -2.84
C ARG A 75 17.37 3.23 -1.72
N ARG A 76 17.56 2.46 -0.66
CA ARG A 76 16.62 2.45 0.44
C ARG A 76 16.42 3.82 1.08
N ASN A 77 17.48 4.60 1.23
CA ASN A 77 17.35 5.93 1.83
C ASN A 77 16.34 6.80 1.08
N LYS A 78 16.36 6.70 -0.25
CA LYS A 78 15.45 7.50 -1.04
C LYS A 78 14.02 7.01 -0.91
N LYS A 79 13.83 5.69 -0.80
CA LYS A 79 12.50 5.13 -0.56
C LYS A 79 11.96 5.59 0.79
N ILE A 80 12.82 5.59 1.80
CA ILE A 80 12.42 6.03 3.13
C ILE A 80 12.00 7.49 3.11
N ARG A 81 12.75 8.34 2.42
CA ARG A 81 12.38 9.75 2.31
C ARG A 81 11.04 9.92 1.62
N LEU A 82 10.79 9.12 0.59
CA LEU A 82 9.49 9.17 -0.08
C LEU A 82 8.36 8.81 0.88
N ILE A 83 8.53 7.71 1.61
CA ILE A 83 7.54 7.29 2.59
C ILE A 83 7.29 8.40 3.60
N GLU A 84 8.35 8.93 4.18
CA GLU A 84 8.23 9.90 5.27
C GLU A 84 7.75 11.26 4.81
N SER A 85 7.82 11.54 3.50
CA SER A 85 7.26 12.78 2.99
C SER A 85 5.74 12.84 3.16
N LYS A 86 5.08 11.70 3.24
CA LYS A 86 3.63 11.63 3.42
C LYS A 86 3.22 10.88 4.66
N ASN A 87 4.10 10.07 5.21
CA ASN A 87 3.78 9.23 6.37
C ASN A 87 4.97 9.25 7.33
N PRO A 88 5.26 10.40 7.93
CA PRO A 88 6.47 10.53 8.76
C PRO A 88 6.48 9.61 9.98
N HIS A 89 5.32 9.18 10.44
CA HIS A 89 5.25 8.32 11.62
C HIS A 89 5.12 6.84 11.27
N TRP A 90 5.15 6.51 9.99
CA TRP A 90 5.09 5.11 9.53
C TRP A 90 3.85 4.38 10.02
N TYR A 91 2.71 5.07 10.02
CA TYR A 91 1.45 4.41 10.32
C TYR A 91 1.17 3.34 9.27
N ASP A 92 0.42 2.32 9.67
CA ASP A 92 -0.14 1.40 8.69
C ASP A 92 -1.33 2.10 8.07
N LEU A 93 -1.18 2.55 6.84
CA LEU A 93 -2.21 3.34 6.16
C LEU A 93 -3.48 2.53 5.90
N ALA A 94 -3.38 1.22 6.00
CA ALA A 94 -4.51 0.32 5.75
C ALA A 94 -5.01 -0.32 7.04
N ASP A 95 -4.75 0.29 8.17
CA ASP A 95 -5.03 -0.28 9.48
C ASP A 95 -6.50 -0.67 9.65
N ARG A 96 -7.41 0.08 9.06
CA ARG A 96 -8.84 -0.17 9.22
C ARG A 96 -9.54 -0.64 7.96
N TRP A 97 -8.77 -0.98 6.95
CA TRP A 97 -9.39 -1.34 5.68
C TRP A 97 -10.17 -2.64 5.75
N ALA A 98 -9.83 -3.52 6.70
CA ALA A 98 -10.60 -4.75 6.87
C ALA A 98 -12.05 -4.47 7.26
N ASP A 99 -12.31 -3.30 7.83
CA ASP A 99 -13.67 -2.94 8.21
C ASP A 99 -14.56 -2.68 7.00
N VAL A 100 -13.97 -2.36 5.86
CA VAL A 100 -14.74 -2.02 4.66
C VAL A 100 -14.55 -3.02 3.52
N TYR A 101 -13.46 -3.74 3.49
CA TYR A 101 -13.23 -4.72 2.44
C TYR A 101 -13.69 -6.11 2.88
N LYS A 102 -14.69 -6.63 2.17
CA LYS A 102 -15.28 -7.94 2.47
C LYS A 102 -15.18 -8.81 1.23
N PRO A 103 -14.09 -9.56 1.08
CA PRO A 103 -13.91 -10.35 -0.13
C PRO A 103 -15.02 -11.37 -0.37
N GLU A 104 -15.61 -11.90 0.69
CA GLU A 104 -16.68 -12.89 0.55
C GLU A 104 -17.98 -12.30 0.06
N SER A 105 -18.13 -10.99 0.07
CA SER A 105 -19.34 -10.36 -0.47
C SER A 105 -19.29 -10.22 -1.98
N GLY A 106 -18.12 -10.43 -2.57
CA GLY A 106 -17.95 -10.36 -4.00
C GLY A 106 -17.87 -8.97 -4.58
N ALA A 107 -18.02 -7.95 -3.76
CA ALA A 107 -17.97 -6.57 -4.24
C ALA A 107 -17.03 -5.77 -3.35
N ALA A 108 -15.92 -5.33 -3.90
CA ALA A 108 -14.97 -4.54 -3.16
C ALA A 108 -15.19 -3.05 -3.45
N PRO A 109 -15.12 -2.19 -2.45
CA PRO A 109 -15.19 -0.76 -2.70
C PRO A 109 -14.01 -0.32 -3.56
N ARG A 110 -14.25 0.63 -4.45
CA ARG A 110 -13.17 1.15 -5.26
C ARG A 110 -12.47 2.33 -4.62
N GLN A 111 -13.15 2.97 -3.68
CA GLN A 111 -12.56 4.09 -2.97
C GLN A 111 -11.67 3.61 -1.85
N ILE A 112 -10.54 4.27 -1.71
CA ILE A 112 -9.60 3.96 -0.65
C ILE A 112 -10.04 4.71 0.60
N PRO A 113 -10.22 4.02 1.73
CA PRO A 113 -10.63 4.70 2.97
C PRO A 113 -9.55 5.63 3.47
N PRO A 114 -9.93 6.77 4.06
CA PRO A 114 -8.94 7.72 4.60
C PRO A 114 -8.56 7.38 6.04
N ALA A 115 -8.19 6.13 6.29
CA ALA A 115 -7.98 5.68 7.67
C ALA A 115 -6.78 6.33 8.33
N ALA A 116 -5.72 6.52 7.57
CA ALA A 116 -4.48 7.00 8.16
C ALA A 116 -4.62 8.42 8.69
N GLU A 117 -5.27 9.28 7.95
CA GLU A 117 -5.43 10.67 8.37
C GLU A 117 -6.27 10.77 9.63
N LEU A 118 -7.33 9.97 9.71
CA LEU A 118 -8.17 9.98 10.89
C LEU A 118 -7.41 9.55 12.12
N ARG A 119 -6.57 8.55 11.98
CA ARG A 119 -5.78 8.07 13.11
C ARG A 119 -4.80 9.13 13.60
N ARG A 120 -4.16 9.82 12.66
CA ARG A 120 -3.21 10.85 13.05
C ARG A 120 -3.86 11.99 13.78
N SER A 121 -5.05 12.36 13.35
CA SER A 121 -5.71 13.51 13.98
C SER A 121 -6.16 13.21 15.40
N SER A 122 -6.33 11.95 15.74
CA SER A 122 -6.77 11.58 17.08
C SER A 122 -5.60 11.40 18.04
N GLY A 123 -4.42 11.33 17.50
CA GLY A 123 -3.24 11.14 18.36
C GLY A 123 -2.63 12.43 18.84
#